data_ff75837387aa8298d4dd8887117c7bf4
#
_entry.id   ff75837387aa8298d4dd8887117c7bf4
#
_cell.length_a   1.000
_cell.length_b   1.000
_cell.length_c   1.000
_cell.angle_alpha   90.00
_cell.angle_beta   90.00
_cell.angle_gamma   90.00
#
_symmetry.space_group_name_H-M   'P 1'
#
loop_
_entity.id
_entity.type
_entity.pdbx_description
1 polymer ?
#
loop_
_entity_poly.entity_id
_entity_poly.type
_entity_poly.pdbx_seq_one_letter_code
_entity_poly.pdbx_strand_id
1 'polypeptide(L)'
;GKPIFIDLLSFEKYEEGKPWVAYRQFCQHFFAPLALMSNTDERLSQLLKVYIDGIPLDLASKLLPAKTWLDMAFLMHIHVHAKTQAKYANKADKVKKYQGKLDKNALLQILENLENKIKKLNWKNESTEWGDYYSFTNYSKQAFDNKKKIVSNFLKSISPKAKIVWDLGANTGEFSRIAISQGAYTVAFDIDPLAVERNYLIQKKNNENKLLPLQLDLTNPSSGIGWAGIERKSLISRGPADCIFALALIHHLAITNNVPLLHIAKFMSKISDNLIIEFVPKDDSNAKKLLILRKDIFTEYSKESFENEFSKYFKIIKQDKVGNSKRTLYLMKKI
;
A
#
# COMPACT_ATOMS: atom_id res chain seq x y z
N GLY A 1 9.27 -6.17 -3.82
CA GLY A 1 8.87 -6.72 -5.10
C GLY A 1 10.05 -7.24 -5.90
N LYS A 2 9.79 -8.08 -6.88
CA LYS A 2 10.81 -8.49 -7.85
C LYS A 2 10.63 -7.64 -9.11
N PRO A 3 11.69 -7.11 -9.74
CA PRO A 3 11.58 -6.46 -11.04
C PRO A 3 11.05 -7.46 -12.06
N ILE A 4 10.10 -7.01 -12.88
CA ILE A 4 9.50 -7.81 -13.95
C ILE A 4 9.86 -7.17 -15.27
N PHE A 5 10.41 -7.96 -16.17
CA PHE A 5 10.69 -7.54 -17.53
C PHE A 5 9.37 -7.56 -18.34
N ILE A 6 8.92 -6.40 -18.79
CA ILE A 6 7.61 -6.26 -19.45
C ILE A 6 7.68 -5.75 -20.90
N ASP A 7 8.78 -5.12 -21.29
CA ASP A 7 8.94 -4.54 -22.62
C ASP A 7 10.37 -4.73 -23.14
N LEU A 8 10.48 -5.56 -24.19
CA LEU A 8 11.77 -5.85 -24.84
C LEU A 8 12.27 -4.66 -25.67
N LEU A 9 11.35 -3.89 -26.25
CA LEU A 9 11.68 -2.77 -27.14
C LEU A 9 12.25 -1.57 -26.37
N SER A 10 12.03 -1.50 -25.06
CA SER A 10 12.60 -0.45 -24.19
C SER A 10 14.05 -0.72 -23.78
N PHE A 11 14.65 -1.83 -24.20
CA PHE A 11 16.03 -2.16 -23.94
C PHE A 11 16.86 -2.05 -25.21
N GLU A 12 17.94 -1.30 -25.12
CA GLU A 12 18.93 -1.21 -26.17
C GLU A 12 20.34 -1.51 -25.65
N LYS A 13 21.23 -1.92 -26.53
CA LYS A 13 22.61 -2.13 -26.16
C LYS A 13 23.28 -0.78 -25.92
N TYR A 14 23.93 -0.62 -24.75
CA TYR A 14 24.65 0.61 -24.44
C TYR A 14 25.80 0.81 -25.45
N GLU A 15 25.83 2.01 -26.02
CA GLU A 15 26.92 2.47 -26.87
C GLU A 15 27.85 3.36 -26.07
N GLU A 16 29.12 2.97 -25.99
CA GLU A 16 30.14 3.74 -25.26
C GLU A 16 30.28 5.16 -25.80
N GLY A 17 30.37 6.11 -24.89
CA GLY A 17 30.41 7.52 -25.22
C GLY A 17 29.05 8.20 -25.31
N LYS A 18 27.94 7.45 -25.30
CA LYS A 18 26.58 8.03 -25.24
C LYS A 18 26.15 8.26 -23.80
N PRO A 19 25.33 9.30 -23.54
CA PRO A 19 24.75 9.49 -22.21
C PRO A 19 23.73 8.39 -21.89
N TRP A 20 23.58 8.06 -20.60
CA TRP A 20 22.50 7.18 -20.14
C TRP A 20 21.14 7.91 -20.27
N VAL A 21 20.39 7.57 -21.31
CA VAL A 21 19.12 8.24 -21.68
C VAL A 21 18.11 8.18 -20.54
N ALA A 22 17.99 7.05 -19.85
CA ALA A 22 17.04 6.84 -18.75
C ALA A 22 17.49 7.45 -17.41
N TYR A 23 18.66 8.09 -17.30
CA TYR A 23 19.19 8.60 -16.04
C TYR A 23 18.25 9.56 -15.31
N ARG A 24 17.68 10.53 -16.02
CA ARG A 24 16.69 11.46 -15.45
C ARG A 24 15.47 10.72 -14.96
N GLN A 25 14.94 9.81 -15.77
CA GLN A 25 13.75 9.01 -15.43
C GLN A 25 14.03 8.16 -14.18
N PHE A 26 15.18 7.52 -14.10
CA PHE A 26 15.60 6.77 -12.91
C PHE A 26 15.62 7.66 -11.65
N CYS A 27 16.22 8.86 -11.74
CA CYS A 27 16.26 9.78 -10.61
C CYS A 27 14.86 10.24 -10.17
N GLN A 28 13.93 10.49 -11.11
CA GLN A 28 12.58 10.98 -10.81
C GLN A 28 11.66 9.88 -10.28
N HIS A 29 11.75 8.66 -10.81
CA HIS A 29 10.84 7.55 -10.45
C HIS A 29 11.33 6.70 -9.28
N PHE A 30 12.64 6.62 -9.05
CA PHE A 30 13.23 5.74 -8.05
C PHE A 30 14.05 6.50 -7.00
N PHE A 31 15.07 7.25 -7.41
CA PHE A 31 16.00 7.83 -6.45
C PHE A 31 15.38 8.95 -5.62
N ALA A 32 14.65 9.89 -6.24
CA ALA A 32 14.00 11.00 -5.53
C ALA A 32 12.91 10.52 -4.55
N PRO A 33 11.98 9.61 -4.92
CA PRO A 33 11.04 9.04 -3.95
C PRO A 33 11.72 8.39 -2.76
N LEU A 34 12.73 7.53 -2.99
CA LEU A 34 13.47 6.87 -1.90
C LEU A 34 14.21 7.88 -1.02
N ALA A 35 14.81 8.92 -1.61
CA ALA A 35 15.47 9.99 -0.87
C ALA A 35 14.49 10.73 0.05
N LEU A 36 13.32 11.09 -0.46
CA LEU A 36 12.26 11.78 0.29
C LEU A 36 11.71 10.90 1.42
N MET A 37 11.40 9.65 1.14
CA MET A 37 10.88 8.70 2.13
C MET A 37 11.86 8.46 3.27
N SER A 38 13.17 8.38 2.97
CA SER A 38 14.19 8.06 3.97
C SER A 38 14.73 9.27 4.74
N ASN A 39 14.62 10.48 4.21
CA ASN A 39 15.22 11.67 4.83
C ASN A 39 14.21 12.71 5.31
N THR A 40 12.96 12.62 4.85
CA THR A 40 11.90 13.58 5.19
C THR A 40 10.70 12.85 5.79
N ASP A 41 9.89 12.16 4.97
CA ASP A 41 8.68 11.47 5.44
C ASP A 41 8.26 10.41 4.40
N GLU A 42 7.89 9.20 4.85
CA GLU A 42 7.47 8.09 3.98
C GLU A 42 6.18 8.41 3.20
N ARG A 43 5.32 9.28 3.73
CA ARG A 43 4.08 9.72 3.05
C ARG A 43 4.34 10.49 1.77
N LEU A 44 5.55 11.00 1.57
CA LEU A 44 5.95 11.65 0.33
C LEU A 44 6.01 10.70 -0.87
N SER A 45 5.96 9.38 -0.65
CA SER A 45 5.71 8.38 -1.69
C SER A 45 4.40 8.64 -2.45
N GLN A 46 3.41 9.29 -1.80
CA GLN A 46 2.13 9.65 -2.42
C GLN A 46 2.27 10.66 -3.58
N LEU A 47 3.39 11.40 -3.66
CA LEU A 47 3.68 12.28 -4.79
C LEU A 47 3.72 11.51 -6.12
N LEU A 48 4.04 10.20 -6.12
CA LEU A 48 3.99 9.36 -7.33
C LEU A 48 2.57 9.12 -7.85
N LYS A 49 1.53 9.39 -7.04
CA LYS A 49 0.14 9.39 -7.52
C LYS A 49 -0.22 10.67 -8.28
N VAL A 50 0.48 11.76 -8.00
CA VAL A 50 0.27 13.07 -8.65
C VAL A 50 1.20 13.21 -9.86
N TYR A 51 2.48 12.85 -9.71
CA TYR A 51 3.50 12.94 -10.74
C TYR A 51 3.71 11.58 -11.39
N ILE A 52 2.92 11.28 -12.42
CA ILE A 52 2.94 9.99 -13.11
C ILE A 52 4.28 9.74 -13.83
N ASP A 53 4.93 10.82 -14.28
CA ASP A 53 6.25 10.80 -14.95
C ASP A 53 7.42 10.95 -13.97
N GLY A 54 7.16 10.64 -12.71
CA GLY A 54 8.16 10.74 -11.63
C GLY A 54 8.20 12.11 -10.95
N ILE A 55 8.70 12.15 -9.72
CA ILE A 55 8.76 13.36 -8.91
C ILE A 55 9.75 14.36 -9.52
N PRO A 56 9.34 15.61 -9.84
CA PRO A 56 10.25 16.63 -10.36
C PRO A 56 11.44 16.85 -9.41
N LEU A 57 12.67 16.84 -9.93
CA LEU A 57 13.86 16.91 -9.10
C LEU A 57 14.02 18.25 -8.37
N ASP A 58 13.51 19.35 -8.94
CA ASP A 58 13.48 20.67 -8.28
C ASP A 58 12.53 20.67 -7.07
N LEU A 59 11.38 19.97 -7.16
CA LEU A 59 10.49 19.77 -6.05
C LEU A 59 11.15 18.88 -4.98
N ALA A 60 11.73 17.74 -5.39
CA ALA A 60 12.45 16.86 -4.48
C ALA A 60 13.60 17.58 -3.75
N SER A 61 14.39 18.39 -4.49
CA SER A 61 15.47 19.19 -3.92
C SER A 61 14.99 20.20 -2.86
N LYS A 62 13.80 20.78 -3.02
CA LYS A 62 13.21 21.72 -2.04
C LYS A 62 12.63 21.03 -0.82
N LEU A 63 12.12 19.80 -0.98
CA LEU A 63 11.51 19.03 0.11
C LEU A 63 12.54 18.25 0.94
N LEU A 64 13.73 18.03 0.42
CA LEU A 64 14.82 17.37 1.15
C LEU A 64 15.46 18.31 2.18
N PRO A 65 15.84 17.78 3.36
CA PRO A 65 16.54 18.56 4.39
C PRO A 65 17.87 19.14 3.90
N ALA A 66 18.26 20.31 4.40
CA ALA A 66 19.49 21.00 4.01
C ALA A 66 20.76 20.13 4.16
N LYS A 67 20.81 19.22 5.14
CA LYS A 67 21.93 18.28 5.32
C LYS A 67 22.21 17.42 4.09
N THR A 68 21.22 17.19 3.21
CA THR A 68 21.38 16.39 2.00
C THR A 68 22.28 17.07 0.95
N TRP A 69 22.51 18.37 1.05
CA TRP A 69 23.47 19.08 0.22
C TRP A 69 24.94 18.71 0.50
N LEU A 70 25.21 18.14 1.68
CA LEU A 70 26.54 17.65 2.09
C LEU A 70 26.81 16.21 1.65
N ASP A 71 25.77 15.51 1.16
CA ASP A 71 25.89 14.15 0.65
C ASP A 71 26.09 14.15 -0.85
N MET A 72 27.21 13.60 -1.32
CA MET A 72 27.63 13.64 -2.72
C MET A 72 26.57 13.03 -3.66
N ALA A 73 25.91 11.94 -3.27
CA ALA A 73 24.90 11.29 -4.12
C ALA A 73 23.65 12.17 -4.27
N PHE A 74 23.13 12.73 -3.18
CA PHE A 74 21.99 13.65 -3.26
C PHE A 74 22.36 14.94 -3.97
N LEU A 75 23.56 15.46 -3.72
CA LEU A 75 24.08 16.66 -4.40
C LEU A 75 24.08 16.45 -5.92
N MET A 76 24.69 15.38 -6.40
CA MET A 76 24.83 15.11 -7.83
C MET A 76 23.51 14.74 -8.50
N HIS A 77 22.79 13.78 -7.93
CA HIS A 77 21.66 13.13 -8.60
C HIS A 77 20.32 13.86 -8.40
N ILE A 78 20.21 14.74 -7.40
CA ILE A 78 18.98 15.52 -7.16
C ILE A 78 19.28 17.03 -7.26
N HIS A 79 20.13 17.58 -6.39
CA HIS A 79 20.24 19.04 -6.24
C HIS A 79 20.87 19.74 -7.46
N VAL A 80 22.02 19.26 -7.93
CA VAL A 80 22.71 19.83 -9.11
C VAL A 80 21.94 19.49 -10.38
N HIS A 81 21.40 18.28 -10.48
CA HIS A 81 20.58 17.86 -11.62
C HIS A 81 19.34 18.77 -11.77
N ALA A 82 18.65 19.09 -10.68
CA ALA A 82 17.53 20.04 -10.65
C ALA A 82 17.92 21.43 -11.15
N LYS A 83 19.05 22.00 -10.65
CA LYS A 83 19.55 23.30 -11.08
C LYS A 83 19.93 23.32 -12.56
N THR A 84 20.53 22.26 -13.04
CA THR A 84 20.93 22.13 -14.45
C THR A 84 19.70 22.11 -15.36
N GLN A 85 18.66 21.34 -15.01
CA GLN A 85 17.41 21.31 -15.76
C GLN A 85 16.76 22.69 -15.86
N ALA A 86 16.63 23.40 -14.73
CA ALA A 86 16.06 24.75 -14.70
C ALA A 86 16.85 25.74 -15.59
N LYS A 87 18.17 25.64 -15.59
CA LYS A 87 19.06 26.52 -16.39
C LYS A 87 18.92 26.28 -17.89
N TYR A 88 18.69 25.05 -18.32
CA TYR A 88 18.62 24.64 -19.72
C TYR A 88 17.22 24.54 -20.29
N ALA A 89 16.16 24.58 -19.47
CA ALA A 89 14.75 24.52 -19.90
C ALA A 89 14.42 25.58 -20.98
N ASN A 90 15.09 26.76 -20.93
CA ASN A 90 14.86 27.88 -21.85
C ASN A 90 15.96 28.03 -22.95
N LYS A 91 16.82 27.02 -23.13
CA LYS A 91 17.97 27.12 -24.04
C LYS A 91 18.14 25.85 -24.90
N ALA A 92 17.06 25.44 -25.59
CA ALA A 92 17.05 24.26 -26.44
C ALA A 92 18.22 24.20 -27.46
N ASP A 93 18.61 25.36 -28.03
CA ASP A 93 19.68 25.44 -29.00
C ASP A 93 21.11 25.18 -28.42
N LYS A 94 21.29 25.34 -27.11
CA LYS A 94 22.58 25.09 -26.46
C LYS A 94 22.78 23.65 -25.99
N VAL A 95 21.69 22.87 -25.86
CA VAL A 95 21.73 21.45 -25.45
C VAL A 95 22.42 20.60 -26.52
N LYS A 96 22.24 20.90 -27.80
CA LYS A 96 22.92 20.20 -28.91
C LYS A 96 24.46 20.27 -28.89
N LYS A 97 25.04 21.20 -28.11
CA LYS A 97 26.50 21.41 -28.06
C LYS A 97 27.22 20.69 -26.94
N TYR A 98 26.46 20.14 -25.95
CA TYR A 98 27.02 19.42 -24.79
C TYR A 98 26.74 17.92 -24.87
N GLN A 99 27.19 17.28 -25.95
CA GLN A 99 27.37 15.83 -25.97
C GLN A 99 28.73 15.53 -25.31
N GLY A 100 28.78 15.66 -23.99
CA GLY A 100 29.90 15.14 -23.24
C GLY A 100 29.99 13.63 -23.49
N LYS A 101 31.13 13.14 -23.93
CA LYS A 101 31.41 11.72 -24.06
C LYS A 101 31.44 11.12 -22.65
N LEU A 102 30.42 10.36 -22.30
CA LEU A 102 30.40 9.57 -21.06
C LEU A 102 31.10 8.24 -21.38
N ASP A 103 32.34 8.07 -20.91
CA ASP A 103 33.01 6.79 -21.08
C ASP A 103 32.38 5.71 -20.17
N LYS A 104 32.65 4.45 -20.44
CA LYS A 104 32.12 3.31 -19.70
C LYS A 104 32.47 3.40 -18.20
N ASN A 105 33.65 3.85 -17.84
CA ASN A 105 34.08 3.92 -16.45
C ASN A 105 33.29 4.99 -15.69
N ALA A 106 33.09 6.17 -16.31
CA ALA A 106 32.29 7.24 -15.73
C ALA A 106 30.81 6.78 -15.53
N LEU A 107 30.23 6.04 -16.49
CA LEU A 107 28.91 5.47 -16.33
C LEU A 107 28.86 4.46 -15.16
N LEU A 108 29.83 3.57 -15.07
CA LEU A 108 29.91 2.60 -13.96
C LEU A 108 30.03 3.30 -12.61
N GLN A 109 30.81 4.37 -12.50
CA GLN A 109 30.91 5.17 -11.28
C GLN A 109 29.57 5.82 -10.88
N ILE A 110 28.79 6.33 -11.85
CA ILE A 110 27.45 6.85 -11.60
C ILE A 110 26.51 5.76 -11.03
N LEU A 111 26.52 4.59 -11.66
CA LEU A 111 25.70 3.45 -11.23
C LEU A 111 26.10 2.96 -9.85
N GLU A 112 27.39 2.81 -9.60
CA GLU A 112 27.92 2.38 -8.30
C GLU A 112 27.61 3.40 -7.18
N ASN A 113 27.71 4.70 -7.47
CA ASN A 113 27.36 5.75 -6.52
C ASN A 113 25.87 5.68 -6.15
N LEU A 114 24.97 5.53 -7.14
CA LEU A 114 23.54 5.36 -6.93
C LEU A 114 23.23 4.08 -6.14
N GLU A 115 23.81 2.95 -6.53
CA GLU A 115 23.61 1.65 -5.86
C GLU A 115 24.04 1.72 -4.40
N ASN A 116 25.26 2.23 -4.14
CA ASN A 116 25.80 2.35 -2.79
C ASN A 116 24.97 3.29 -1.92
N LYS A 117 24.43 4.37 -2.52
CA LYS A 117 23.52 5.27 -1.79
C LYS A 117 22.21 4.62 -1.49
N ILE A 118 21.56 3.98 -2.46
CA ILE A 118 20.27 3.29 -2.28
C ILE A 118 20.35 2.22 -1.20
N LYS A 119 21.43 1.42 -1.18
CA LYS A 119 21.65 0.40 -0.13
C LYS A 119 21.75 0.98 1.29
N LYS A 120 22.13 2.25 1.43
CA LYS A 120 22.26 2.94 2.73
C LYS A 120 20.99 3.70 3.13
N LEU A 121 19.99 3.81 2.23
CA LEU A 121 18.72 4.44 2.57
C LEU A 121 17.92 3.52 3.47
N ASN A 122 17.55 4.01 4.64
CA ASN A 122 16.74 3.28 5.60
C ASN A 122 15.63 4.19 6.11
N TRP A 123 14.45 3.63 6.27
CA TRP A 123 13.37 4.26 6.99
C TRP A 123 13.57 4.03 8.50
N LYS A 124 13.50 5.09 9.32
CA LYS A 124 13.87 5.06 10.75
C LYS A 124 12.66 5.22 11.67
N ASN A 125 11.48 4.82 11.29
CA ASN A 125 10.34 4.95 12.17
C ASN A 125 10.23 3.70 13.08
N GLU A 126 10.30 3.90 14.40
CA GLU A 126 10.30 2.81 15.38
C GLU A 126 8.92 2.53 15.96
N SER A 127 7.98 3.49 15.89
CA SER A 127 6.62 3.35 16.43
C SER A 127 5.59 4.09 15.58
N THR A 128 4.45 3.47 15.39
CA THR A 128 3.24 4.05 14.78
C THR A 128 2.02 3.63 15.60
N GLU A 129 0.87 4.24 15.33
CA GLU A 129 -0.38 3.95 16.05
C GLU A 129 -0.75 2.46 16.03
N TRP A 130 -0.51 1.77 14.91
CA TRP A 130 -0.94 0.38 14.69
C TRP A 130 0.21 -0.63 14.55
N GLY A 131 1.46 -0.15 14.54
CA GLY A 131 2.63 -1.03 14.36
C GLY A 131 2.72 -2.13 15.42
N ASP A 132 2.32 -1.86 16.66
CA ASP A 132 2.34 -2.81 17.77
C ASP A 132 0.96 -3.40 18.11
N TYR A 133 -0.01 -3.31 17.19
CA TYR A 133 -1.40 -3.72 17.39
C TYR A 133 -1.55 -5.11 18.04
N TYR A 134 -0.80 -6.12 17.58
CA TYR A 134 -0.90 -7.47 18.13
C TYR A 134 -0.31 -7.63 19.54
N SER A 135 0.50 -6.68 19.98
CA SER A 135 1.03 -6.64 21.37
C SER A 135 0.00 -6.10 22.36
N PHE A 136 -1.02 -5.37 21.88
CA PHE A 136 -2.05 -4.70 22.69
C PHE A 136 -3.47 -5.08 22.28
N THR A 137 -3.68 -6.26 21.66
CA THR A 137 -5.02 -6.68 21.27
C THR A 137 -5.86 -7.04 22.49
N ASN A 138 -7.17 -6.74 22.41
CA ASN A 138 -8.14 -7.12 23.42
C ASN A 138 -8.55 -8.61 23.33
N TYR A 139 -7.97 -9.36 22.40
CA TYR A 139 -8.24 -10.78 22.29
C TYR A 139 -7.43 -11.56 23.30
N SER A 140 -8.07 -12.44 24.07
CA SER A 140 -7.34 -13.55 24.69
C SER A 140 -6.72 -14.40 23.57
N LYS A 141 -5.61 -15.07 23.86
CA LYS A 141 -4.96 -15.99 22.89
C LYS A 141 -5.97 -17.00 22.33
N GLN A 142 -6.85 -17.52 23.17
CA GLN A 142 -7.90 -18.45 22.76
C GLN A 142 -8.91 -17.84 21.78
N ALA A 143 -9.36 -16.58 22.00
CA ALA A 143 -10.27 -15.89 21.11
C ALA A 143 -9.61 -15.59 19.75
N PHE A 144 -8.32 -15.25 19.75
CA PHE A 144 -7.55 -15.02 18.53
C PHE A 144 -7.38 -16.31 17.71
N ASP A 145 -7.06 -17.42 18.36
CA ASP A 145 -6.94 -18.74 17.70
C ASP A 145 -8.30 -19.21 17.17
N ASN A 146 -9.39 -18.96 17.91
CA ASN A 146 -10.74 -19.23 17.44
C ASN A 146 -11.08 -18.42 16.20
N LYS A 147 -10.76 -17.11 16.18
CA LYS A 147 -10.93 -16.24 15.01
C LYS A 147 -10.17 -16.77 13.79
N LYS A 148 -8.91 -17.19 13.96
CA LYS A 148 -8.12 -17.81 12.89
C LYS A 148 -8.79 -19.05 12.32
N LYS A 149 -9.33 -19.92 13.16
CA LYS A 149 -10.06 -21.13 12.76
C LYS A 149 -11.31 -20.79 11.95
N ILE A 150 -12.12 -19.83 12.42
CA ILE A 150 -13.34 -19.41 11.72
C ILE A 150 -13.01 -18.86 10.34
N VAL A 151 -12.06 -17.92 10.24
CA VAL A 151 -11.62 -17.32 8.95
C VAL A 151 -11.09 -18.41 8.01
N SER A 152 -10.29 -19.34 8.52
CA SER A 152 -9.77 -20.47 7.72
C SER A 152 -10.91 -21.35 7.18
N ASN A 153 -11.91 -21.67 8.01
CA ASN A 153 -13.05 -22.50 7.62
C ASN A 153 -13.97 -21.77 6.63
N PHE A 154 -14.19 -20.47 6.82
CA PHE A 154 -14.97 -19.66 5.90
C PHE A 154 -14.30 -19.62 4.52
N LEU A 155 -13.00 -19.34 4.46
CA LEU A 155 -12.27 -19.31 3.20
C LEU A 155 -12.30 -20.68 2.48
N LYS A 156 -12.13 -21.78 3.22
CA LYS A 156 -12.21 -23.15 2.65
C LYS A 156 -13.58 -23.48 2.07
N SER A 157 -14.66 -22.87 2.58
CA SER A 157 -16.02 -23.17 2.14
C SER A 157 -16.45 -22.37 0.90
N ILE A 158 -15.62 -21.46 0.40
CA ILE A 158 -15.89 -20.72 -0.83
C ILE A 158 -15.73 -21.66 -2.04
N SER A 159 -16.75 -21.66 -2.91
CA SER A 159 -16.75 -22.45 -4.15
C SER A 159 -17.16 -21.56 -5.34
N PRO A 160 -16.34 -21.53 -6.43
CA PRO A 160 -15.02 -22.15 -6.57
C PRO A 160 -14.00 -21.60 -5.59
N LYS A 161 -12.93 -22.36 -5.30
CA LYS A 161 -11.89 -21.97 -4.34
C LYS A 161 -11.26 -20.62 -4.73
N ALA A 162 -11.18 -19.71 -3.75
CA ALA A 162 -10.57 -18.40 -3.94
C ALA A 162 -9.08 -18.52 -4.33
N LYS A 163 -8.70 -17.90 -5.44
CA LYS A 163 -7.33 -17.84 -5.95
C LYS A 163 -6.64 -16.51 -5.59
N ILE A 164 -7.41 -15.44 -5.51
CA ILE A 164 -6.93 -14.09 -5.20
C ILE A 164 -7.70 -13.58 -3.98
N VAL A 165 -6.97 -13.23 -2.93
CA VAL A 165 -7.51 -12.68 -1.68
C VAL A 165 -6.94 -11.28 -1.45
N TRP A 166 -7.79 -10.33 -1.10
CA TRP A 166 -7.37 -9.02 -0.60
C TRP A 166 -7.67 -8.95 0.90
N ASP A 167 -6.67 -8.69 1.70
CA ASP A 167 -6.78 -8.53 3.15
C ASP A 167 -6.70 -7.02 3.46
N LEU A 168 -7.82 -6.43 3.84
CA LEU A 168 -7.98 -5.00 4.07
C LEU A 168 -7.84 -4.69 5.57
N GLY A 169 -6.86 -3.86 5.95
CA GLY A 169 -6.44 -3.66 7.34
C GLY A 169 -5.68 -4.88 7.86
N ALA A 170 -4.76 -5.39 7.05
CA ALA A 170 -4.06 -6.65 7.27
C ALA A 170 -3.05 -6.62 8.44
N ASN A 171 -2.65 -5.42 8.89
CA ASN A 171 -1.58 -5.21 9.85
C ASN A 171 -0.31 -6.00 9.45
N THR A 172 0.25 -6.84 10.30
CA THR A 172 1.42 -7.67 9.98
C THR A 172 1.11 -8.93 9.18
N GLY A 173 -0.13 -9.10 8.69
CA GLY A 173 -0.53 -10.15 7.73
C GLY A 173 -0.82 -11.51 8.34
N GLU A 174 -1.23 -11.58 9.61
CA GLU A 174 -1.58 -12.84 10.28
C GLU A 174 -2.69 -13.61 9.58
N PHE A 175 -3.75 -12.92 9.13
CA PHE A 175 -4.86 -13.53 8.39
C PHE A 175 -4.53 -13.73 6.91
N SER A 176 -3.71 -12.84 6.33
CA SER A 176 -3.18 -13.02 4.98
C SER A 176 -2.45 -14.36 4.83
N ARG A 177 -1.70 -14.78 5.86
CA ARG A 177 -0.99 -16.06 5.89
C ARG A 177 -1.92 -17.27 5.91
N ILE A 178 -3.13 -17.14 6.44
CA ILE A 178 -4.15 -18.18 6.32
C ILE A 178 -4.56 -18.37 4.85
N ALA A 179 -4.72 -17.28 4.11
CA ALA A 179 -5.08 -17.36 2.70
C ALA A 179 -3.95 -17.98 1.84
N ILE A 180 -2.69 -17.57 2.05
CA ILE A 180 -1.57 -18.16 1.31
C ILE A 180 -1.35 -19.64 1.67
N SER A 181 -1.58 -20.05 2.92
CA SER A 181 -1.48 -21.46 3.32
C SER A 181 -2.54 -22.34 2.63
N GLN A 182 -3.65 -21.76 2.20
CA GLN A 182 -4.68 -22.41 1.39
C GLN A 182 -4.43 -22.29 -0.12
N GLY A 183 -3.32 -21.68 -0.51
CA GLY A 183 -2.87 -21.60 -1.89
C GLY A 183 -3.24 -20.32 -2.65
N ALA A 184 -3.96 -19.38 -2.03
CA ALA A 184 -4.32 -18.12 -2.66
C ALA A 184 -3.13 -17.16 -2.81
N TYR A 185 -3.13 -16.35 -3.87
CA TYR A 185 -2.33 -15.13 -3.92
C TYR A 185 -3.02 -14.06 -3.10
N THR A 186 -2.30 -13.45 -2.18
CA THR A 186 -2.88 -12.50 -1.23
C THR A 186 -2.20 -11.14 -1.32
N VAL A 187 -3.00 -10.08 -1.48
CA VAL A 187 -2.54 -8.71 -1.33
C VAL A 187 -3.01 -8.21 0.04
N ALA A 188 -2.04 -7.88 0.89
CA ALA A 188 -2.27 -7.40 2.25
C ALA A 188 -2.17 -5.88 2.27
N PHE A 189 -3.29 -5.19 2.46
CA PHE A 189 -3.34 -3.74 2.51
C PHE A 189 -3.44 -3.24 3.95
N ASP A 190 -2.66 -2.23 4.29
CA ASP A 190 -2.80 -1.49 5.54
C ASP A 190 -2.48 0.00 5.32
N ILE A 191 -3.06 0.85 6.14
CA ILE A 191 -2.77 2.30 6.12
C ILE A 191 -1.44 2.59 6.84
N ASP A 192 -1.11 1.78 7.85
CA ASP A 192 0.06 1.97 8.71
C ASP A 192 1.34 1.49 8.02
N PRO A 193 2.28 2.39 7.71
CA PRO A 193 3.51 2.03 7.00
C PRO A 193 4.40 1.08 7.80
N LEU A 194 4.40 1.14 9.15
CA LEU A 194 5.21 0.24 9.97
C LEU A 194 4.63 -1.18 9.98
N ALA A 195 3.31 -1.32 10.01
CA ALA A 195 2.65 -2.61 9.89
C ALA A 195 2.96 -3.26 8.54
N VAL A 196 2.89 -2.47 7.44
CA VAL A 196 3.25 -2.93 6.08
C VAL A 196 4.72 -3.34 6.00
N GLU A 197 5.65 -2.55 6.56
CA GLU A 197 7.08 -2.87 6.57
C GLU A 197 7.35 -4.17 7.34
N ARG A 198 6.78 -4.31 8.54
CA ARG A 198 6.90 -5.55 9.33
C ARG A 198 6.36 -6.77 8.58
N ASN A 199 5.21 -6.62 7.93
CA ASN A 199 4.64 -7.68 7.09
C ASN A 199 5.58 -8.05 5.93
N TYR A 200 6.16 -7.04 5.26
CA TYR A 200 7.14 -7.23 4.19
C TYR A 200 8.41 -7.95 4.68
N LEU A 201 8.95 -7.55 5.82
CA LEU A 201 10.15 -8.18 6.38
C LEU A 201 9.91 -9.65 6.76
N ILE A 202 8.73 -9.96 7.34
CA ILE A 202 8.33 -11.35 7.64
C ILE A 202 8.17 -12.13 6.33
N GLN A 203 7.48 -11.56 5.34
CA GLN A 203 7.28 -12.16 4.02
C GLN A 203 8.61 -12.49 3.35
N LYS A 204 9.58 -11.54 3.40
CA LYS A 204 10.92 -11.71 2.83
C LYS A 204 11.70 -12.81 3.56
N LYS A 205 11.69 -12.80 4.90
CA LYS A 205 12.38 -13.79 5.74
C LYS A 205 11.87 -15.22 5.47
N ASN A 206 10.56 -15.36 5.29
CA ASN A 206 9.90 -16.67 5.10
C ASN A 206 9.80 -17.08 3.62
N ASN A 207 10.26 -16.25 2.67
CA ASN A 207 10.11 -16.48 1.23
C ASN A 207 8.65 -16.71 0.79
N GLU A 208 7.69 -15.95 1.36
CA GLU A 208 6.26 -16.08 1.08
C GLU A 208 5.89 -15.44 -0.27
N ASN A 209 6.17 -16.13 -1.38
CA ASN A 209 6.04 -15.60 -2.75
C ASN A 209 4.59 -15.27 -3.18
N LYS A 210 3.58 -15.73 -2.43
CA LYS A 210 2.15 -15.47 -2.68
C LYS A 210 1.57 -14.34 -1.85
N LEU A 211 2.39 -13.64 -1.04
CA LEU A 211 1.97 -12.50 -0.24
C LEU A 211 2.60 -11.22 -0.76
N LEU A 212 1.77 -10.17 -0.94
CA LEU A 212 2.21 -8.84 -1.34
C LEU A 212 1.67 -7.80 -0.36
N PRO A 213 2.49 -7.34 0.61
CA PRO A 213 2.13 -6.23 1.47
C PRO A 213 2.17 -4.89 0.72
N LEU A 214 1.13 -4.07 0.86
CA LEU A 214 1.02 -2.75 0.24
C LEU A 214 0.39 -1.74 1.19
N GLN A 215 0.90 -0.52 1.18
CA GLN A 215 0.28 0.60 1.90
C GLN A 215 -0.93 1.12 1.11
N LEU A 216 -2.08 1.22 1.78
CA LEU A 216 -3.32 1.71 1.20
C LEU A 216 -4.22 2.35 2.26
N ASP A 217 -4.64 3.58 1.99
CA ASP A 217 -5.76 4.21 2.70
C ASP A 217 -7.07 3.86 1.97
N LEU A 218 -7.96 3.12 2.64
CA LEU A 218 -9.25 2.71 2.09
C LEU A 218 -10.26 3.86 2.00
N THR A 219 -10.03 4.96 2.70
CA THR A 219 -10.85 6.16 2.60
C THR A 219 -10.45 7.05 1.43
N ASN A 220 -9.23 6.84 0.92
CA ASN A 220 -8.68 7.49 -0.26
C ASN A 220 -7.90 6.51 -1.14
N PRO A 221 -8.56 5.47 -1.70
CA PRO A 221 -7.90 4.48 -2.54
C PRO A 221 -7.40 5.10 -3.84
N SER A 222 -6.44 4.43 -4.50
CA SER A 222 -5.93 4.90 -5.78
C SER A 222 -7.04 5.03 -6.81
N SER A 223 -7.20 6.23 -7.37
CA SER A 223 -8.04 6.50 -8.54
C SER A 223 -7.35 6.02 -9.81
N GLY A 224 -8.07 6.02 -10.93
CA GLY A 224 -7.45 5.98 -12.25
C GLY A 224 -6.70 7.28 -12.51
N ILE A 225 -5.49 7.21 -13.04
CA ILE A 225 -4.62 8.36 -13.30
C ILE A 225 -3.95 8.25 -14.66
N GLY A 226 -3.26 9.34 -15.07
CA GLY A 226 -2.66 9.50 -16.39
C GLY A 226 -3.66 9.94 -17.43
N TRP A 227 -3.35 9.73 -18.72
CA TRP A 227 -4.18 10.19 -19.80
C TRP A 227 -5.62 9.65 -19.72
N ALA A 228 -6.58 10.54 -19.75
CA ALA A 228 -8.02 10.23 -19.60
C ALA A 228 -8.37 9.47 -18.29
N GLY A 229 -7.49 9.44 -17.28
CA GLY A 229 -7.70 8.69 -16.04
C GLY A 229 -7.63 7.17 -16.18
N ILE A 230 -7.14 6.64 -17.29
CA ILE A 230 -7.14 5.18 -17.59
C ILE A 230 -5.75 4.57 -17.77
N GLU A 231 -4.70 5.38 -17.82
CA GLU A 231 -3.33 4.90 -18.05
C GLU A 231 -2.84 4.00 -16.91
N ARG A 232 -3.17 4.35 -15.66
CA ARG A 232 -2.99 3.49 -14.50
C ARG A 232 -4.33 3.18 -13.85
N LYS A 233 -4.61 1.91 -13.67
CA LYS A 233 -5.89 1.41 -13.16
C LYS A 233 -6.13 1.85 -11.71
N SER A 234 -7.37 2.22 -11.40
CA SER A 234 -7.86 2.43 -10.03
C SER A 234 -7.86 1.13 -9.21
N LEU A 235 -8.00 1.21 -7.89
CA LEU A 235 -8.20 0.03 -7.04
C LEU A 235 -9.42 -0.77 -7.49
N ILE A 236 -10.54 -0.11 -7.81
CA ILE A 236 -11.76 -0.78 -8.29
C ILE A 236 -11.50 -1.54 -9.59
N SER A 237 -10.81 -0.93 -10.56
CA SER A 237 -10.52 -1.58 -11.86
C SER A 237 -9.48 -2.70 -11.78
N ARG A 238 -8.80 -2.87 -10.65
CA ARG A 238 -7.88 -4.00 -10.39
C ARG A 238 -8.59 -5.22 -9.82
N GLY A 239 -9.78 -5.02 -9.27
CA GLY A 239 -10.66 -6.08 -8.79
C GLY A 239 -11.57 -6.64 -9.90
N PRO A 240 -12.52 -7.52 -9.54
CA PRO A 240 -12.72 -7.99 -8.17
C PRO A 240 -11.67 -9.02 -7.73
N ALA A 241 -11.44 -9.11 -6.41
CA ALA A 241 -10.81 -10.27 -5.81
C ALA A 241 -11.84 -11.39 -5.60
N ASP A 242 -11.41 -12.65 -5.59
CA ASP A 242 -12.31 -13.78 -5.33
C ASP A 242 -12.87 -13.72 -3.89
N CYS A 243 -12.06 -13.21 -2.96
CA CYS A 243 -12.47 -12.98 -1.58
C CYS A 243 -11.74 -11.78 -0.97
N ILE A 244 -12.45 -11.00 -0.16
CA ILE A 244 -11.88 -9.96 0.69
C ILE A 244 -11.98 -10.35 2.15
N PHE A 245 -10.92 -10.07 2.91
CA PHE A 245 -10.95 -10.01 4.36
C PHE A 245 -11.09 -8.55 4.81
N ALA A 246 -12.03 -8.28 5.71
CA ALA A 246 -12.23 -6.99 6.38
C ALA A 246 -12.41 -7.23 7.88
N LEU A 247 -11.30 -7.58 8.55
CA LEU A 247 -11.27 -8.04 9.93
C LEU A 247 -10.89 -6.90 10.86
N ALA A 248 -11.73 -6.64 11.87
CA ALA A 248 -11.58 -5.51 12.81
C ALA A 248 -11.41 -4.16 12.11
N LEU A 249 -12.03 -3.97 10.94
CA LEU A 249 -11.85 -2.79 10.08
C LEU A 249 -13.09 -1.88 10.04
N ILE A 250 -14.30 -2.47 10.00
CA ILE A 250 -15.53 -1.72 9.69
C ILE A 250 -15.81 -0.55 10.65
N HIS A 251 -15.50 -0.71 11.95
CA HIS A 251 -15.69 0.34 12.94
C HIS A 251 -14.75 1.54 12.73
N HIS A 252 -13.57 1.33 12.16
CA HIS A 252 -12.67 2.42 11.75
C HIS A 252 -13.27 3.18 10.56
N LEU A 253 -13.77 2.49 9.54
CA LEU A 253 -14.40 3.14 8.40
C LEU A 253 -15.66 3.90 8.81
N ALA A 254 -16.53 3.26 9.59
CA ALA A 254 -17.82 3.84 9.95
C ALA A 254 -17.72 4.93 11.03
N ILE A 255 -16.96 4.71 12.10
CA ILE A 255 -16.89 5.62 13.25
C ILE A 255 -15.76 6.63 13.07
N THR A 256 -14.53 6.20 12.78
CA THR A 256 -13.39 7.13 12.66
C THR A 256 -13.51 7.99 11.42
N ASN A 257 -13.91 7.40 10.30
CA ASN A 257 -13.92 8.07 8.99
C ASN A 257 -15.33 8.50 8.53
N ASN A 258 -16.37 8.33 9.36
CA ASN A 258 -17.76 8.73 9.09
C ASN A 258 -18.33 8.14 7.77
N VAL A 259 -17.90 6.93 7.36
CA VAL A 259 -18.41 6.31 6.13
C VAL A 259 -19.68 5.51 6.46
N PRO A 260 -20.85 5.82 5.88
CA PRO A 260 -22.08 5.07 6.12
C PRO A 260 -21.94 3.59 5.74
N LEU A 261 -22.56 2.69 6.51
CA LEU A 261 -22.51 1.23 6.29
C LEU A 261 -22.92 0.84 4.87
N LEU A 262 -23.96 1.50 4.32
CA LEU A 262 -24.38 1.33 2.92
C LEU A 262 -23.26 1.58 1.92
N HIS A 263 -22.47 2.65 2.12
CA HIS A 263 -21.37 3.01 1.21
C HIS A 263 -20.22 2.02 1.33
N ILE A 264 -19.95 1.52 2.55
CA ILE A 264 -18.95 0.46 2.75
C ILE A 264 -19.39 -0.80 2.02
N ALA A 265 -20.64 -1.26 2.21
CA ALA A 265 -21.18 -2.45 1.55
C ALA A 265 -21.12 -2.33 0.02
N LYS A 266 -21.57 -1.17 -0.53
CA LYS A 266 -21.48 -0.86 -1.96
C LYS A 266 -20.06 -0.88 -2.50
N PHE A 267 -19.10 -0.34 -1.76
CA PHE A 267 -17.69 -0.35 -2.16
C PHE A 267 -17.13 -1.77 -2.17
N MET A 268 -17.37 -2.55 -1.09
CA MET A 268 -16.91 -3.93 -0.99
C MET A 268 -17.47 -4.80 -2.13
N SER A 269 -18.74 -4.60 -2.53
CA SER A 269 -19.34 -5.35 -3.64
C SER A 269 -18.74 -5.05 -5.02
N LYS A 270 -18.09 -3.90 -5.19
CA LYS A 270 -17.37 -3.56 -6.43
C LYS A 270 -16.03 -4.24 -6.56
N ILE A 271 -15.43 -4.64 -5.44
CA ILE A 271 -14.05 -5.14 -5.40
C ILE A 271 -13.94 -6.60 -4.94
N SER A 272 -15.08 -7.27 -4.65
CA SER A 272 -15.09 -8.64 -4.15
C SER A 272 -16.33 -9.43 -4.56
N ASP A 273 -16.13 -10.71 -4.85
CA ASP A 273 -17.23 -11.68 -5.06
C ASP A 273 -17.62 -12.36 -3.74
N ASN A 274 -16.68 -12.58 -2.82
CA ASN A 274 -16.92 -13.08 -1.49
C ASN A 274 -16.26 -12.18 -0.44
N LEU A 275 -16.90 -12.02 0.70
CA LEU A 275 -16.46 -11.14 1.76
C LEU A 275 -16.45 -11.89 3.10
N ILE A 276 -15.30 -11.93 3.76
CA ILE A 276 -15.16 -12.35 5.16
C ILE A 276 -14.96 -11.10 5.99
N ILE A 277 -16.01 -10.69 6.71
CA ILE A 277 -16.03 -9.43 7.43
C ILE A 277 -16.35 -9.62 8.91
N GLU A 278 -15.72 -8.83 9.76
CA GLU A 278 -15.97 -8.81 11.20
C GLU A 278 -16.74 -7.56 11.59
N PHE A 279 -17.93 -7.77 12.14
CA PHE A 279 -18.66 -6.71 12.82
C PHE A 279 -18.16 -6.55 14.25
N VAL A 280 -17.77 -5.34 14.62
CA VAL A 280 -17.30 -4.94 15.95
C VAL A 280 -18.33 -3.99 16.54
N PRO A 281 -19.08 -4.37 17.59
CA PRO A 281 -20.13 -3.53 18.15
C PRO A 281 -19.56 -2.33 18.92
N LYS A 282 -20.36 -1.28 19.14
CA LYS A 282 -19.96 -0.04 19.84
C LYS A 282 -19.45 -0.26 21.26
N ASP A 283 -19.98 -1.26 21.94
CA ASP A 283 -19.61 -1.61 23.32
C ASP A 283 -18.33 -2.45 23.43
N ASP A 284 -17.71 -2.82 22.28
CA ASP A 284 -16.34 -3.34 22.24
C ASP A 284 -15.34 -2.29 22.71
N SER A 285 -14.32 -2.69 23.47
CA SER A 285 -13.34 -1.76 24.06
C SER A 285 -12.58 -0.95 23.02
N ASN A 286 -12.31 -1.50 21.82
CA ASN A 286 -11.65 -0.76 20.75
C ASN A 286 -12.61 0.25 20.08
N ALA A 287 -13.86 -0.11 19.84
CA ALA A 287 -14.85 0.83 19.34
C ALA A 287 -15.13 1.95 20.36
N LYS A 288 -15.20 1.65 21.66
CA LYS A 288 -15.33 2.64 22.72
C LYS A 288 -14.20 3.68 22.70
N LYS A 289 -12.95 3.24 22.51
CA LYS A 289 -11.81 4.18 22.41
C LYS A 289 -12.00 5.21 21.30
N LEU A 290 -12.59 4.82 20.16
CA LEU A 290 -12.86 5.73 19.05
C LEU A 290 -13.96 6.77 19.36
N LEU A 291 -14.82 6.46 20.33
CA LEU A 291 -15.95 7.32 20.74
C LEU A 291 -15.62 8.22 21.93
N ILE A 292 -14.53 7.97 22.69
CA ILE A 292 -14.18 8.72 23.91
C ILE A 292 -14.07 10.23 23.66
N LEU A 293 -13.49 10.63 22.54
CA LEU A 293 -13.23 12.04 22.21
C LEU A 293 -14.27 12.62 21.25
N ARG A 294 -15.39 11.92 21.01
CA ARG A 294 -16.41 12.29 20.03
C ARG A 294 -17.81 12.20 20.61
N LYS A 295 -18.70 13.09 20.17
CA LYS A 295 -20.14 12.87 20.37
C LYS A 295 -20.58 11.67 19.53
N ASP A 296 -21.26 10.69 20.12
CA ASP A 296 -21.80 9.54 19.40
C ASP A 296 -22.98 9.98 18.51
N ILE A 297 -22.68 10.24 17.25
CA ILE A 297 -23.67 10.55 16.20
C ILE A 297 -23.99 9.32 15.33
N PHE A 298 -23.43 8.16 15.66
CA PHE A 298 -23.51 6.94 14.84
C PHE A 298 -24.67 6.04 15.26
N THR A 299 -25.89 6.62 15.31
CA THR A 299 -27.13 5.88 15.71
C THR A 299 -27.33 4.64 14.86
N GLU A 300 -27.03 4.74 13.57
CA GLU A 300 -27.16 3.65 12.60
C GLU A 300 -26.05 2.60 12.65
N TYR A 301 -25.01 2.77 13.49
CA TYR A 301 -23.97 1.77 13.64
C TYR A 301 -24.39 0.70 14.67
N SER A 302 -25.20 -0.23 14.22
CA SER A 302 -25.67 -1.40 14.99
C SER A 302 -25.47 -2.68 14.16
N LYS A 303 -25.53 -3.84 14.81
CA LYS A 303 -25.46 -5.15 14.13
C LYS A 303 -26.63 -5.31 13.15
N GLU A 304 -27.81 -4.91 13.53
CA GLU A 304 -29.00 -4.96 12.71
C GLU A 304 -28.87 -4.10 11.45
N SER A 305 -28.49 -2.83 11.63
CA SER A 305 -28.23 -1.93 10.49
C SER A 305 -27.12 -2.45 9.59
N PHE A 306 -26.06 -3.04 10.17
CA PHE A 306 -24.99 -3.66 9.39
C PHE A 306 -25.54 -4.80 8.52
N GLU A 307 -26.29 -5.75 9.10
CA GLU A 307 -26.87 -6.87 8.37
C GLU A 307 -27.83 -6.37 7.28
N ASN A 308 -28.69 -5.39 7.57
CA ASN A 308 -29.60 -4.79 6.60
C ASN A 308 -28.88 -4.10 5.43
N GLU A 309 -27.88 -3.27 5.69
CA GLU A 309 -27.17 -2.52 4.64
C GLU A 309 -26.30 -3.45 3.77
N PHE A 310 -25.65 -4.44 4.38
CA PHE A 310 -24.85 -5.40 3.64
C PHE A 310 -25.70 -6.38 2.83
N SER A 311 -26.89 -6.75 3.31
CA SER A 311 -27.82 -7.64 2.60
C SER A 311 -28.36 -7.04 1.29
N LYS A 312 -28.21 -5.74 1.06
CA LYS A 312 -28.53 -5.10 -0.23
C LYS A 312 -27.55 -5.46 -1.35
N TYR A 313 -26.35 -5.91 -1.01
CA TYR A 313 -25.28 -6.22 -1.97
C TYR A 313 -24.72 -7.63 -1.82
N PHE A 314 -24.94 -8.27 -0.66
CA PHE A 314 -24.37 -9.56 -0.34
C PHE A 314 -25.41 -10.46 0.32
N LYS A 315 -25.37 -11.74 0.00
CA LYS A 315 -26.08 -12.78 0.74
C LYS A 315 -25.20 -13.27 1.90
N ILE A 316 -25.70 -13.26 3.13
CA ILE A 316 -25.01 -13.85 4.27
C ILE A 316 -25.08 -15.38 4.13
N ILE A 317 -23.91 -16.03 4.04
CA ILE A 317 -23.78 -17.48 3.86
C ILE A 317 -23.55 -18.17 5.21
N LYS A 318 -22.67 -17.58 6.04
CA LYS A 318 -22.36 -18.08 7.39
C LYS A 318 -22.10 -16.91 8.33
N GLN A 319 -22.36 -17.14 9.61
CA GLN A 319 -21.96 -16.22 10.67
C GLN A 319 -21.54 -17.01 11.91
N ASP A 320 -20.46 -16.54 12.57
CA ASP A 320 -19.93 -17.15 13.79
C ASP A 320 -19.47 -16.07 14.77
N LYS A 321 -19.68 -16.31 16.08
CA LYS A 321 -19.14 -15.44 17.13
C LYS A 321 -17.67 -15.70 17.34
N VAL A 322 -16.91 -14.65 17.62
CA VAL A 322 -15.47 -14.75 17.91
C VAL A 322 -15.27 -15.06 19.39
N GLY A 323 -15.18 -16.33 19.72
CA GLY A 323 -15.03 -16.79 21.10
C GLY A 323 -16.09 -16.20 22.04
N ASN A 324 -15.64 -15.71 23.21
CA ASN A 324 -16.52 -15.06 24.18
C ASN A 324 -16.71 -13.55 23.93
N SER A 325 -16.20 -13.03 22.79
CA SER A 325 -16.38 -11.61 22.44
C SER A 325 -17.78 -11.34 21.89
N LYS A 326 -18.15 -10.05 21.83
CA LYS A 326 -19.39 -9.60 21.19
C LYS A 326 -19.25 -9.46 19.67
N ARG A 327 -18.08 -9.75 19.12
CA ARG A 327 -17.78 -9.63 17.70
C ARG A 327 -18.33 -10.81 16.92
N THR A 328 -18.78 -10.55 15.70
CA THR A 328 -19.34 -11.56 14.80
C THR A 328 -18.58 -11.54 13.47
N LEU A 329 -18.16 -12.70 13.02
CA LEU A 329 -17.61 -12.92 11.68
C LEU A 329 -18.71 -13.38 10.73
N TYR A 330 -18.69 -12.86 9.53
CA TYR A 330 -19.61 -13.21 8.46
C TYR A 330 -18.83 -13.67 7.24
N LEU A 331 -19.30 -14.73 6.60
CA LEU A 331 -19.02 -15.07 5.22
C LEU A 331 -20.20 -14.62 4.38
N MET A 332 -19.94 -13.75 3.44
CA MET A 332 -20.95 -13.19 2.55
C MET A 332 -20.56 -13.43 1.09
N LYS A 333 -21.54 -13.62 0.22
CA LYS A 333 -21.38 -13.75 -1.23
C LYS A 333 -22.15 -12.65 -1.92
N LYS A 334 -21.52 -11.99 -2.88
CA LYS A 334 -22.13 -10.94 -3.72
C LYS A 334 -23.38 -11.50 -4.43
N ILE A 335 -24.43 -10.68 -4.46
CA ILE A 335 -25.70 -10.96 -5.14
C ILE A 335 -25.53 -10.68 -6.64
#